data_21784ce495fdc5fb70ddaba08af910dc
#
_entry.id   21784ce495fdc5fb70ddaba08af910dc
#
_cell.length_a   1.000
_cell.length_b   1.000
_cell.length_c   1.000
_cell.angle_alpha   90.00
_cell.angle_beta   90.00
_cell.angle_gamma   90.00
#
_symmetry.space_group_name_H-M   'P 1'
#
loop_
_entity.id
_entity.type
_entity.pdbx_description
1 polymer ?
#
loop_
_entity_poly.entity_id
_entity_poly.type
_entity_poly.pdbx_seq_one_letter_code
_entity_poly.pdbx_strand_id
1 'polypeptide(L)'
;MAKVLITGGTGLIGRALCKLLLAQKVEVVVLSTQGTVSHKNPKLQYVYWNPKERLIDPDFTIEGVRIINLAGAGVAEKRWTANRKQEIMDSRTQSLQTLYDAIGSGQIQATNMVSASAIGYYAESDRLLHEEDAPDNSFLSSTCALWEKEAVRFRALGIPTAIARVGIVLSKEGGALQEFLKPLRLGIAGIPGNGKQIMSWIHIEDIARMFLYLLETPSNETFNAVADNPASANALFDAILHMKRGLKIPIPKIALELALGEMSIEILKSAQVSNQKIRHHGFQCQYPTIERAIQNLLQ
;
A
#
# COMPACT_ATOMS: atom_id res chain seq x y z
N MET A 1 -1.12 16.87 -22.02
CA MET A 1 -1.46 16.86 -20.57
C MET A 1 -0.81 15.64 -19.95
N ALA A 2 -0.46 15.69 -18.67
CA ALA A 2 0.14 14.54 -18.00
C ALA A 2 -0.91 13.44 -17.82
N LYS A 3 -0.57 12.21 -18.23
CA LYS A 3 -1.42 11.02 -18.08
C LYS A 3 -0.80 10.08 -17.03
N VAL A 4 -1.63 9.49 -16.19
CA VAL A 4 -1.19 8.53 -15.18
C VAL A 4 -1.98 7.23 -15.34
N LEU A 5 -1.27 6.12 -15.51
CA LEU A 5 -1.84 4.78 -15.53
C LEU A 5 -1.69 4.14 -14.15
N ILE A 6 -2.78 3.64 -13.61
CA ILE A 6 -2.80 3.06 -12.26
C ILE A 6 -3.30 1.62 -12.34
N THR A 7 -2.53 0.68 -11.81
CA THR A 7 -3.04 -0.65 -11.49
C THR A 7 -3.51 -0.66 -10.04
N GLY A 8 -4.58 -1.42 -9.74
CA GLY A 8 -5.14 -1.40 -8.38
C GLY A 8 -5.85 -0.09 -8.02
N GLY A 9 -6.23 0.72 -9.02
CA GLY A 9 -6.90 2.02 -8.82
C GLY A 9 -8.25 1.95 -8.10
N THR A 10 -8.89 0.78 -8.06
CA THR A 10 -10.13 0.53 -7.30
C THR A 10 -9.91 0.19 -5.82
N GLY A 11 -8.66 -0.08 -5.42
CA GLY A 11 -8.28 -0.33 -4.03
C GLY A 11 -8.27 0.93 -3.16
N LEU A 12 -7.96 0.78 -1.86
CA LEU A 12 -7.98 1.87 -0.88
C LEU A 12 -7.05 3.04 -1.28
N ILE A 13 -5.78 2.75 -1.51
CA ILE A 13 -4.78 3.75 -1.93
C ILE A 13 -5.10 4.26 -3.33
N GLY A 14 -5.50 3.37 -4.25
CA GLY A 14 -5.81 3.71 -5.63
C GLY A 14 -6.95 4.72 -5.74
N ARG A 15 -8.03 4.56 -4.98
CA ARG A 15 -9.13 5.54 -4.95
C ARG A 15 -8.69 6.92 -4.43
N ALA A 16 -7.87 6.94 -3.37
CA ALA A 16 -7.32 8.20 -2.85
C ALA A 16 -6.43 8.90 -3.87
N LEU A 17 -5.58 8.14 -4.59
CA LEU A 17 -4.76 8.65 -5.69
C LEU A 17 -5.59 9.18 -6.86
N CYS A 18 -6.58 8.42 -7.32
CA CYS A 18 -7.48 8.87 -8.38
C CYS A 18 -8.16 10.19 -8.01
N LYS A 19 -8.66 10.30 -6.77
CA LYS A 19 -9.27 11.55 -6.27
C LYS A 19 -8.28 12.71 -6.30
N LEU A 20 -7.06 12.51 -5.82
CA LEU A 20 -6.01 13.52 -5.78
C LEU A 20 -5.62 13.99 -7.20
N LEU A 21 -5.36 13.05 -8.11
CA LEU A 21 -4.95 13.33 -9.49
C LEU A 21 -6.04 14.05 -10.28
N LEU A 22 -7.30 13.61 -10.14
CA LEU A 22 -8.45 14.24 -10.80
C LEU A 22 -8.69 15.67 -10.29
N ALA A 23 -8.47 15.93 -9.00
CA ALA A 23 -8.52 17.30 -8.43
C ALA A 23 -7.46 18.21 -9.05
N GLN A 24 -6.31 17.67 -9.43
CA GLN A 24 -5.24 18.36 -10.16
C GLN A 24 -5.43 18.39 -11.69
N LYS A 25 -6.62 17.94 -12.17
CA LYS A 25 -6.97 17.90 -13.60
C LYS A 25 -6.07 16.97 -14.44
N VAL A 26 -5.39 16.00 -13.83
CA VAL A 26 -4.59 14.96 -14.50
C VAL A 26 -5.53 13.91 -15.12
N GLU A 27 -5.20 13.41 -16.29
CA GLU A 27 -5.90 12.27 -16.91
C GLU A 27 -5.46 10.96 -16.26
N VAL A 28 -6.42 10.15 -15.81
CA VAL A 28 -6.18 8.90 -15.09
C VAL A 28 -6.75 7.73 -15.87
N VAL A 29 -5.90 6.75 -16.15
CA VAL A 29 -6.30 5.45 -16.70
C VAL A 29 -6.12 4.40 -15.63
N VAL A 30 -7.16 3.65 -15.31
CA VAL A 30 -7.14 2.56 -14.34
C VAL A 30 -7.24 1.23 -15.07
N LEU A 31 -6.23 0.37 -14.92
CA LEU A 31 -6.34 -1.02 -15.36
C LEU A 31 -7.17 -1.80 -14.33
N SER A 32 -8.29 -2.39 -14.78
CA SER A 32 -9.28 -3.07 -13.95
C SER A 32 -9.68 -4.42 -14.50
N THR A 33 -9.75 -5.43 -13.63
CA THR A 33 -10.27 -6.77 -13.99
C THR A 33 -11.79 -6.82 -14.11
N GLN A 34 -12.49 -5.76 -13.71
CA GLN A 34 -13.96 -5.67 -13.76
C GLN A 34 -14.48 -5.16 -15.11
N GLY A 35 -13.59 -4.96 -16.09
CA GLY A 35 -13.94 -4.44 -17.41
C GLY A 35 -14.04 -2.92 -17.46
N THR A 36 -14.42 -2.42 -18.64
CA THR A 36 -14.59 -0.99 -18.90
C THR A 36 -15.85 -0.48 -18.20
N VAL A 37 -15.67 0.31 -17.16
CA VAL A 37 -16.76 0.99 -16.46
C VAL A 37 -16.83 2.43 -16.98
N SER A 38 -17.99 2.82 -17.52
CA SER A 38 -18.24 4.22 -17.88
C SER A 38 -18.26 5.06 -16.60
N HIS A 39 -17.36 6.05 -16.51
CA HIS A 39 -17.29 6.98 -15.38
C HIS A 39 -17.81 8.37 -15.80
N LYS A 40 -18.52 9.04 -14.88
CA LYS A 40 -19.06 10.40 -15.12
C LYS A 40 -17.97 11.45 -15.37
N ASN A 41 -16.75 11.22 -14.88
CA ASN A 41 -15.63 12.14 -15.09
C ASN A 41 -14.88 11.76 -16.38
N PRO A 42 -14.84 12.63 -17.40
CA PRO A 42 -14.20 12.34 -18.70
C PRO A 42 -12.67 12.16 -18.60
N LYS A 43 -12.05 12.56 -17.48
CA LYS A 43 -10.62 12.39 -17.22
C LYS A 43 -10.29 11.07 -16.51
N LEU A 44 -11.27 10.22 -16.24
CA LEU A 44 -11.08 8.91 -15.64
C LEU A 44 -11.56 7.83 -16.58
N GLN A 45 -10.64 7.02 -17.07
CA GLN A 45 -10.91 5.87 -17.94
C GLN A 45 -10.58 4.58 -17.22
N TYR A 46 -11.40 3.56 -17.38
CA TYR A 46 -11.09 2.19 -16.98
C TYR A 46 -10.82 1.37 -18.22
N VAL A 47 -9.77 0.57 -18.19
CA VAL A 47 -9.36 -0.32 -19.27
C VAL A 47 -9.30 -1.74 -18.69
N TYR A 48 -9.88 -2.68 -19.42
CA TYR A 48 -9.84 -4.08 -19.03
C TYR A 48 -8.42 -4.63 -19.08
N TRP A 49 -8.06 -5.38 -18.05
CA TRP A 49 -6.87 -6.20 -18.03
C TRP A 49 -7.07 -7.50 -17.23
N ASN A 50 -6.30 -8.52 -17.58
CA ASN A 50 -6.26 -9.78 -16.85
C ASN A 50 -4.79 -10.19 -16.60
N PRO A 51 -4.20 -9.90 -15.43
CA PRO A 51 -2.81 -10.25 -15.15
C PRO A 51 -2.52 -11.76 -15.16
N LYS A 52 -3.51 -12.60 -14.88
CA LYS A 52 -3.34 -14.07 -14.92
C LYS A 52 -3.11 -14.58 -16.35
N GLU A 53 -3.71 -13.94 -17.30
CA GLU A 53 -3.59 -14.24 -18.74
C GLU A 53 -2.57 -13.32 -19.45
N ARG A 54 -1.91 -12.43 -18.70
CA ARG A 54 -1.01 -11.40 -19.22
C ARG A 54 -1.63 -10.55 -20.32
N LEU A 55 -2.90 -10.20 -20.14
CA LEU A 55 -3.70 -9.50 -21.12
C LEU A 55 -4.04 -8.08 -20.64
N ILE A 56 -3.84 -7.11 -21.52
CA ILE A 56 -4.48 -5.79 -21.50
C ILE A 56 -5.32 -5.70 -22.76
N ASP A 57 -6.46 -5.03 -22.73
CA ASP A 57 -7.33 -4.80 -23.87
C ASP A 57 -6.47 -4.56 -25.13
N PRO A 58 -6.57 -5.40 -26.18
CA PRO A 58 -5.68 -5.32 -27.36
C PRO A 58 -5.80 -3.99 -28.12
N ASP A 59 -6.98 -3.36 -28.06
CA ASP A 59 -7.24 -2.08 -28.75
C ASP A 59 -6.75 -0.88 -27.95
N PHE A 60 -6.31 -1.10 -26.70
CA PHE A 60 -5.77 -0.04 -25.84
C PHE A 60 -4.29 0.21 -26.13
N THR A 61 -3.95 1.45 -26.45
CA THR A 61 -2.57 1.93 -26.52
C THR A 61 -2.44 3.27 -25.79
N ILE A 62 -1.29 3.53 -25.19
CA ILE A 62 -1.04 4.78 -24.49
C ILE A 62 0.44 5.17 -24.55
N GLU A 63 0.70 6.46 -24.81
CA GLU A 63 2.05 7.02 -24.91
C GLU A 63 2.31 8.11 -23.86
N GLY A 64 3.57 8.25 -23.47
CA GLY A 64 4.04 9.30 -22.56
C GLY A 64 3.40 9.21 -21.18
N VAL A 65 3.06 7.99 -20.72
CA VAL A 65 2.33 7.79 -19.47
C VAL A 65 3.29 7.55 -18.30
N ARG A 66 2.91 8.04 -17.13
CA ARG A 66 3.54 7.71 -15.85
C ARG A 66 2.75 6.60 -15.16
N ILE A 67 3.41 5.61 -14.57
CA ILE A 67 2.74 4.42 -14.02
C ILE A 67 2.79 4.43 -12.49
N ILE A 68 1.65 4.14 -11.85
CA ILE A 68 1.57 3.77 -10.42
C ILE A 68 1.06 2.34 -10.33
N ASN A 69 1.91 1.43 -9.84
CA ASN A 69 1.54 0.04 -9.64
C ASN A 69 1.17 -0.25 -8.19
N LEU A 70 -0.13 -0.51 -7.96
CA LEU A 70 -0.70 -0.87 -6.66
C LEU A 70 -1.43 -2.23 -6.69
N ALA A 71 -1.40 -2.93 -7.83
CA ALA A 71 -2.15 -4.17 -7.98
C ALA A 71 -1.64 -5.26 -7.04
N GLY A 72 -2.55 -5.90 -6.35
CA GLY A 72 -2.28 -7.02 -5.46
C GLY A 72 -3.52 -7.38 -4.63
N ALA A 73 -3.73 -8.68 -4.44
CA ALA A 73 -4.78 -9.17 -3.55
C ALA A 73 -4.51 -8.70 -2.11
N GLY A 74 -5.55 -8.28 -1.39
CA GLY A 74 -5.44 -7.79 -0.03
C GLY A 74 -4.96 -8.88 0.93
N VAL A 75 -3.91 -8.62 1.69
CA VAL A 75 -3.30 -9.60 2.60
C VAL A 75 -4.19 -9.93 3.80
N ALA A 76 -5.02 -8.99 4.24
CA ALA A 76 -5.86 -9.09 5.44
C ALA A 76 -7.33 -9.47 5.15
N GLU A 77 -7.71 -9.72 3.90
CA GLU A 77 -9.10 -9.99 3.53
C GLU A 77 -9.57 -11.38 3.87
N LYS A 78 -8.68 -12.35 3.83
CA LYS A 78 -8.98 -13.77 4.06
C LYS A 78 -7.84 -14.43 4.84
N ARG A 79 -8.18 -15.49 5.59
CA ARG A 79 -7.19 -16.32 6.28
C ARG A 79 -6.16 -16.90 5.31
N TRP A 80 -4.90 -16.97 5.70
CA TRP A 80 -3.82 -17.47 4.87
C TRP A 80 -3.83 -19.00 4.79
N THR A 81 -4.36 -19.50 3.70
CA THR A 81 -4.19 -20.87 3.22
C THR A 81 -3.06 -20.91 2.19
N ALA A 82 -2.58 -22.09 1.82
CA ALA A 82 -1.58 -22.22 0.76
C ALA A 82 -2.03 -21.54 -0.55
N ASN A 83 -3.29 -21.77 -0.96
CA ASN A 83 -3.85 -21.12 -2.16
C ASN A 83 -3.96 -19.61 -2.02
N ARG A 84 -4.32 -19.09 -0.81
CA ARG A 84 -4.39 -17.64 -0.60
C ARG A 84 -3.02 -16.99 -0.62
N LYS A 85 -2.00 -17.63 -0.04
CA LYS A 85 -0.61 -17.18 -0.11
C LYS A 85 -0.12 -17.11 -1.57
N GLN A 86 -0.41 -18.13 -2.37
CA GLN A 86 -0.09 -18.14 -3.78
C GLN A 86 -0.79 -17.00 -4.52
N GLU A 87 -2.10 -16.80 -4.30
CA GLU A 87 -2.86 -15.70 -4.87
C GLU A 87 -2.27 -14.32 -4.52
N ILE A 88 -1.86 -14.13 -3.26
CA ILE A 88 -1.22 -12.88 -2.79
C ILE A 88 0.08 -12.62 -3.54
N MET A 89 0.89 -13.63 -3.74
CA MET A 89 2.17 -13.53 -4.46
C MET A 89 1.94 -13.31 -5.96
N ASP A 90 1.12 -14.15 -6.58
CA ASP A 90 0.86 -14.12 -8.03
C ASP A 90 0.22 -12.81 -8.47
N SER A 91 -0.73 -12.29 -7.72
CA SER A 91 -1.40 -11.04 -8.06
C SER A 91 -0.43 -9.85 -8.17
N ARG A 92 0.70 -9.88 -7.45
CA ARG A 92 1.74 -8.85 -7.47
C ARG A 92 2.72 -9.04 -8.61
N THR A 93 3.23 -10.26 -8.74
CA THR A 93 4.22 -10.57 -9.77
C THR A 93 3.61 -10.56 -11.17
N GLN A 94 2.44 -11.19 -11.37
CA GLN A 94 1.76 -11.22 -12.65
C GLN A 94 1.32 -9.82 -13.13
N SER A 95 0.91 -8.93 -12.20
CA SER A 95 0.57 -7.55 -12.57
C SER A 95 1.76 -6.81 -13.18
N LEU A 96 2.94 -6.93 -12.60
CA LEU A 96 4.16 -6.32 -13.12
C LEU A 96 4.63 -6.99 -14.42
N GLN A 97 4.54 -8.31 -14.50
CA GLN A 97 4.87 -9.05 -15.73
C GLN A 97 3.98 -8.64 -16.89
N THR A 98 2.66 -8.43 -16.64
CA THR A 98 1.73 -7.95 -17.66
C THR A 98 2.09 -6.54 -18.15
N LEU A 99 2.41 -5.63 -17.23
CA LEU A 99 2.89 -4.29 -17.60
C LEU A 99 4.21 -4.34 -18.37
N TYR A 100 5.13 -5.21 -17.94
CA TYR A 100 6.43 -5.37 -18.60
C TYR A 100 6.26 -5.84 -20.05
N ASP A 101 5.40 -6.83 -20.30
CA ASP A 101 5.09 -7.34 -21.63
C ASP A 101 4.41 -6.26 -22.51
N ALA A 102 3.45 -5.50 -21.94
CA ALA A 102 2.77 -4.42 -22.66
C ALA A 102 3.71 -3.26 -23.03
N ILE A 103 4.70 -2.98 -22.21
CA ILE A 103 5.74 -1.98 -22.52
C ILE A 103 6.70 -2.55 -23.59
N GLY A 104 7.11 -3.79 -23.45
CA GLY A 104 7.99 -4.46 -24.41
C GLY A 104 7.38 -4.59 -25.82
N SER A 105 6.06 -4.75 -25.92
CA SER A 105 5.32 -4.78 -27.19
C SER A 105 5.03 -3.40 -27.78
N GLY A 106 5.30 -2.31 -27.04
CA GLY A 106 4.97 -0.95 -27.46
C GLY A 106 3.52 -0.52 -27.20
N GLN A 107 2.68 -1.39 -26.61
CA GLN A 107 1.30 -1.06 -26.25
C GLN A 107 1.22 0.06 -25.20
N ILE A 108 2.19 0.11 -24.30
CA ILE A 108 2.36 1.17 -23.29
C ILE A 108 3.74 1.79 -23.47
N GLN A 109 3.80 3.10 -23.66
CA GLN A 109 5.06 3.86 -23.63
C GLN A 109 5.13 4.67 -22.33
N ALA A 110 5.84 4.11 -21.35
CA ALA A 110 5.98 4.69 -20.03
C ALA A 110 7.20 5.59 -19.91
N THR A 111 7.08 6.69 -19.16
CA THR A 111 8.19 7.60 -18.87
C THR A 111 8.87 7.28 -17.55
N ASN A 112 8.11 6.87 -16.54
CA ASN A 112 8.59 6.43 -15.24
C ASN A 112 7.52 5.63 -14.49
N MET A 113 7.92 4.92 -13.44
CA MET A 113 7.03 4.11 -12.62
C MET A 113 7.31 4.28 -11.14
N VAL A 114 6.24 4.24 -10.34
CA VAL A 114 6.30 4.03 -8.88
C VAL A 114 5.57 2.74 -8.57
N SER A 115 6.26 1.75 -8.02
CA SER A 115 5.66 0.49 -7.60
C SER A 115 5.50 0.45 -6.08
N ALA A 116 4.33 0.05 -5.62
CA ALA A 116 4.16 -0.31 -4.23
C ALA A 116 4.97 -1.57 -3.89
N SER A 117 5.43 -1.62 -2.65
CA SER A 117 5.86 -2.75 -1.87
C SER A 117 5.25 -2.60 -0.47
N ALA A 118 5.73 -3.29 0.54
CA ALA A 118 5.23 -3.14 1.90
C ALA A 118 6.35 -3.29 2.93
N ILE A 119 6.17 -2.70 4.12
CA ILE A 119 7.08 -2.89 5.27
C ILE A 119 7.10 -4.35 5.78
N GLY A 120 6.17 -5.20 5.31
CA GLY A 120 6.25 -6.64 5.49
C GLY A 120 7.52 -7.28 4.93
N TYR A 121 8.29 -6.54 4.13
CA TYR A 121 9.65 -6.88 3.70
C TYR A 121 10.60 -7.13 4.86
N TYR A 122 10.46 -6.38 5.96
CA TYR A 122 11.37 -6.44 7.10
C TYR A 122 11.00 -7.53 8.09
N ALA A 123 12.01 -8.06 8.78
CA ALA A 123 11.85 -8.90 9.97
C ALA A 123 11.28 -8.09 11.16
N GLU A 124 10.80 -8.81 12.19
CA GLU A 124 10.58 -8.22 13.50
C GLU A 124 11.91 -7.69 14.06
N SER A 125 11.89 -6.47 14.65
CA SER A 125 13.11 -5.85 15.15
C SER A 125 12.82 -4.80 16.20
N ASP A 126 13.67 -4.76 17.23
CA ASP A 126 13.69 -3.70 18.25
C ASP A 126 14.50 -2.46 17.81
N ARG A 127 15.29 -2.58 16.73
CA ARG A 127 16.03 -1.45 16.16
C ARG A 127 15.24 -0.74 15.08
N LEU A 128 15.62 0.50 14.78
CA LEU A 128 15.09 1.25 13.66
C LEU A 128 15.55 0.60 12.34
N LEU A 129 14.62 0.29 11.45
CA LEU A 129 14.84 -0.35 10.16
C LEU A 129 14.92 0.68 9.04
N HIS A 130 15.87 0.49 8.14
CA HIS A 130 16.14 1.34 6.99
C HIS A 130 15.97 0.58 5.68
N GLU A 131 15.99 1.27 4.55
CA GLU A 131 15.77 0.69 3.23
C GLU A 131 16.82 -0.33 2.83
N GLU A 132 18.04 -0.22 3.37
CA GLU A 132 19.19 -1.08 3.14
C GLU A 132 19.13 -2.41 3.93
N ASP A 133 18.20 -2.51 4.90
CA ASP A 133 18.04 -3.73 5.70
C ASP A 133 17.49 -4.86 4.86
N ALA A 134 18.02 -6.06 5.10
CA ALA A 134 17.67 -7.26 4.34
C ALA A 134 16.26 -7.79 4.71
N PRO A 135 15.60 -8.49 3.78
CA PRO A 135 14.37 -9.22 4.08
C PRO A 135 14.68 -10.44 4.96
N ASP A 136 13.64 -10.97 5.62
CA ASP A 136 13.69 -12.29 6.24
C ASP A 136 13.08 -13.37 5.33
N ASN A 137 12.90 -14.59 5.87
CA ASN A 137 12.31 -15.72 5.16
C ASN A 137 10.81 -15.88 5.44
N SER A 138 10.14 -14.90 6.06
CA SER A 138 8.70 -14.96 6.27
C SER A 138 7.94 -14.88 4.95
N PHE A 139 6.68 -15.31 4.98
CA PHE A 139 5.83 -15.30 3.77
C PHE A 139 5.71 -13.89 3.18
N LEU A 140 5.43 -12.86 3.98
CA LEU A 140 5.29 -11.49 3.46
C LEU A 140 6.62 -10.92 3.01
N SER A 141 7.70 -11.18 3.71
CA SER A 141 9.03 -10.70 3.34
C SER A 141 9.46 -11.28 2.00
N SER A 142 9.32 -12.59 1.82
CA SER A 142 9.59 -13.27 0.54
C SER A 142 8.70 -12.75 -0.59
N THR A 143 7.41 -12.48 -0.29
CA THR A 143 6.47 -11.91 -1.26
C THR A 143 6.89 -10.50 -1.68
N CYS A 144 7.26 -9.64 -0.72
CA CYS A 144 7.75 -8.29 -1.01
C CYS A 144 9.05 -8.31 -1.81
N ALA A 145 10.00 -9.17 -1.47
CA ALA A 145 11.27 -9.31 -2.19
C ALA A 145 11.05 -9.71 -3.66
N LEU A 146 10.14 -10.67 -3.92
CA LEU A 146 9.77 -11.05 -5.28
C LEU A 146 9.07 -9.90 -6.02
N TRP A 147 8.16 -9.20 -5.35
CA TRP A 147 7.48 -8.04 -5.92
C TRP A 147 8.45 -6.94 -6.33
N GLU A 148 9.38 -6.58 -5.45
CA GLU A 148 10.43 -5.59 -5.74
C GLU A 148 11.36 -6.05 -6.87
N LYS A 149 11.72 -7.34 -6.91
CA LYS A 149 12.52 -7.93 -8.00
C LYS A 149 11.84 -7.74 -9.36
N GLU A 150 10.54 -8.00 -9.48
CA GLU A 150 9.79 -7.76 -10.72
C GLU A 150 9.73 -6.27 -11.07
N ALA A 151 9.56 -5.38 -10.09
CA ALA A 151 9.55 -3.93 -10.32
C ALA A 151 10.90 -3.40 -10.83
N VAL A 152 12.02 -3.88 -10.30
CA VAL A 152 13.38 -3.46 -10.71
C VAL A 152 13.67 -3.78 -12.18
N ARG A 153 13.03 -4.80 -12.77
CA ARG A 153 13.23 -5.16 -14.19
C ARG A 153 12.93 -4.02 -15.15
N PHE A 154 12.02 -3.11 -14.81
CA PHE A 154 11.64 -1.97 -15.67
C PHE A 154 12.80 -1.00 -15.90
N ARG A 155 13.77 -0.95 -14.99
CA ARG A 155 15.00 -0.15 -15.14
C ARG A 155 15.82 -0.58 -16.35
N ALA A 156 15.81 -1.87 -16.67
CA ALA A 156 16.48 -2.40 -17.86
C ALA A 156 15.80 -1.97 -19.19
N LEU A 157 14.53 -1.53 -19.12
CA LEU A 157 13.83 -0.92 -20.26
C LEU A 157 14.05 0.61 -20.34
N GLY A 158 14.94 1.17 -19.51
CA GLY A 158 15.17 2.61 -19.43
C GLY A 158 14.09 3.39 -18.69
N ILE A 159 13.21 2.71 -17.93
CA ILE A 159 12.12 3.33 -17.18
C ILE A 159 12.56 3.52 -15.73
N PRO A 160 12.80 4.76 -15.27
CA PRO A 160 13.05 5.04 -13.86
C PRO A 160 11.94 4.47 -13.00
N THR A 161 12.30 3.63 -12.02
CA THR A 161 11.35 2.90 -11.20
C THR A 161 11.68 3.06 -9.73
N ALA A 162 10.85 3.84 -9.02
CA ALA A 162 10.90 3.96 -7.58
C ALA A 162 10.02 2.87 -6.92
N ILE A 163 10.45 2.41 -5.74
CA ILE A 163 9.71 1.44 -4.93
C ILE A 163 9.29 2.11 -3.63
N ALA A 164 8.03 1.97 -3.25
CA ALA A 164 7.49 2.48 -1.99
C ALA A 164 7.10 1.30 -1.08
N ARG A 165 7.85 1.04 0.01
CA ARG A 165 7.51 0.07 1.05
C ARG A 165 6.47 0.68 1.98
N VAL A 166 5.20 0.40 1.70
CA VAL A 166 4.06 1.01 2.37
C VAL A 166 3.85 0.42 3.76
N GLY A 167 3.71 1.29 4.76
CA GLY A 167 3.32 0.95 6.12
C GLY A 167 1.83 0.63 6.27
N ILE A 168 1.37 0.52 7.52
CA ILE A 168 -0.05 0.29 7.81
C ILE A 168 -0.84 1.55 7.44
N VAL A 169 -1.64 1.49 6.38
CA VAL A 169 -2.43 2.64 5.91
C VAL A 169 -3.64 2.84 6.81
N LEU A 170 -3.74 4.03 7.41
CA LEU A 170 -4.88 4.45 8.21
C LEU A 170 -5.85 5.27 7.36
N SER A 171 -7.09 4.81 7.28
CA SER A 171 -8.17 5.44 6.51
C SER A 171 -9.53 5.17 7.13
N LYS A 172 -10.43 6.14 7.03
CA LYS A 172 -11.85 5.96 7.38
C LYS A 172 -12.65 5.15 6.35
N GLU A 173 -12.11 4.96 5.15
CA GLU A 173 -12.80 4.25 4.06
C GLU A 173 -12.50 2.76 3.99
N GLY A 174 -11.57 2.25 4.83
CA GLY A 174 -11.19 0.84 4.86
C GLY A 174 -9.84 0.59 5.52
N GLY A 175 -9.31 -0.63 5.36
CA GLY A 175 -8.02 -1.04 5.91
C GLY A 175 -8.04 -1.24 7.44
N ALA A 176 -6.86 -1.21 8.05
CA ALA A 176 -6.66 -1.58 9.46
C ALA A 176 -7.50 -0.76 10.43
N LEU A 177 -7.65 0.55 10.21
CA LEU A 177 -8.43 1.41 11.12
C LEU A 177 -9.88 0.96 11.23
N GLN A 178 -10.52 0.58 10.12
CA GLN A 178 -11.90 0.10 10.15
C GLN A 178 -12.04 -1.19 10.97
N GLU A 179 -11.07 -2.10 10.87
CA GLU A 179 -11.07 -3.33 11.69
C GLU A 179 -10.95 -3.02 13.18
N PHE A 180 -10.13 -2.06 13.57
CA PHE A 180 -10.00 -1.59 14.95
C PHE A 180 -11.28 -0.90 15.46
N LEU A 181 -12.03 -0.23 14.60
CA LEU A 181 -13.25 0.47 14.97
C LEU A 181 -14.49 -0.46 15.06
N LYS A 182 -14.47 -1.65 14.43
CA LYS A 182 -15.62 -2.57 14.49
C LYS A 182 -16.03 -2.96 15.92
N PRO A 183 -15.13 -3.46 16.80
CA PRO A 183 -15.51 -3.80 18.19
C PRO A 183 -15.89 -2.56 19.00
N LEU A 184 -15.38 -1.40 18.64
CA LEU A 184 -15.66 -0.14 19.33
C LEU A 184 -17.13 0.28 19.22
N ARG A 185 -17.86 -0.20 18.19
CA ARG A 185 -19.32 -0.03 18.10
C ARG A 185 -20.07 -0.69 19.27
N LEU A 186 -19.44 -1.68 19.91
CA LEU A 186 -19.93 -2.35 21.13
C LEU A 186 -19.25 -1.79 22.41
N GLY A 187 -18.54 -0.66 22.29
CA GLY A 187 -17.82 -0.05 23.41
C GLY A 187 -16.49 -0.73 23.76
N ILE A 188 -15.96 -1.61 22.92
CA ILE A 188 -14.74 -2.39 23.18
C ILE A 188 -13.61 -1.94 22.24
N ALA A 189 -12.51 -1.46 22.81
CA ALA A 189 -11.25 -1.25 22.12
C ALA A 189 -10.35 -2.48 22.31
N GLY A 190 -10.39 -3.39 21.33
CA GLY A 190 -9.65 -4.64 21.37
C GLY A 190 -8.18 -4.45 21.00
N ILE A 191 -7.29 -4.45 21.99
CA ILE A 191 -5.85 -4.23 21.80
C ILE A 191 -5.16 -5.56 21.51
N PRO A 192 -4.49 -5.75 20.34
CA PRO A 192 -3.79 -6.99 20.06
C PRO A 192 -2.62 -7.22 21.03
N GLY A 193 -2.60 -8.40 21.69
CA GLY A 193 -1.56 -8.77 22.65
C GLY A 193 -1.52 -7.83 23.85
N ASN A 194 -0.31 -7.34 24.19
CA ASN A 194 -0.09 -6.36 25.25
C ASN A 194 -0.08 -4.91 24.77
N GLY A 195 -0.24 -4.69 23.45
CA GLY A 195 -0.27 -3.38 22.84
C GLY A 195 1.07 -2.63 22.77
N LYS A 196 2.18 -3.28 23.12
CA LYS A 196 3.52 -2.65 23.11
C LYS A 196 4.20 -2.71 21.74
N GLN A 197 3.74 -3.56 20.82
CA GLN A 197 4.30 -3.68 19.48
C GLN A 197 4.25 -2.32 18.76
N ILE A 198 5.35 -1.96 18.14
CA ILE A 198 5.48 -0.74 17.34
C ILE A 198 4.96 -1.00 15.94
N MET A 199 4.07 -0.13 15.50
CA MET A 199 3.47 -0.13 14.18
C MET A 199 4.01 1.07 13.39
N SER A 200 4.60 0.80 12.24
CA SER A 200 4.92 1.82 11.26
C SER A 200 3.73 2.01 10.34
N TRP A 201 3.10 3.15 10.43
CA TRP A 201 1.82 3.50 9.81
C TRP A 201 1.97 4.72 8.89
N ILE A 202 0.96 4.98 8.06
CA ILE A 202 0.86 6.20 7.25
C ILE A 202 -0.61 6.58 7.06
N HIS A 203 -0.87 7.90 7.02
CA HIS A 203 -2.19 8.43 6.70
C HIS A 203 -2.53 8.24 5.22
N ILE A 204 -3.80 7.96 4.89
CA ILE A 204 -4.24 7.71 3.50
C ILE A 204 -3.92 8.88 2.56
N GLU A 205 -4.03 10.12 3.02
CA GLU A 205 -3.69 11.29 2.21
C GLU A 205 -2.18 11.42 2.01
N ASP A 206 -1.38 11.11 3.04
CA ASP A 206 0.07 11.19 2.93
C ASP A 206 0.63 10.12 2.00
N ILE A 207 0.11 8.89 2.03
CA ILE A 207 0.54 7.87 1.08
C ILE A 207 0.17 8.25 -0.36
N ALA A 208 -1.03 8.80 -0.60
CA ALA A 208 -1.41 9.27 -1.93
C ALA A 208 -0.50 10.42 -2.41
N ARG A 209 -0.19 11.39 -1.54
CA ARG A 209 0.74 12.47 -1.83
C ARG A 209 2.17 11.97 -2.08
N MET A 210 2.62 10.97 -1.32
CA MET A 210 3.95 10.39 -1.49
C MET A 210 4.09 9.66 -2.82
N PHE A 211 3.10 8.88 -3.26
CA PHE A 211 3.10 8.27 -4.58
C PHE A 211 3.14 9.33 -5.69
N LEU A 212 2.37 10.40 -5.57
CA LEU A 212 2.40 11.50 -6.53
C LEU A 212 3.77 12.19 -6.54
N TYR A 213 4.34 12.48 -5.37
CA TYR A 213 5.66 13.08 -5.24
C TYR A 213 6.74 12.24 -5.91
N LEU A 214 6.77 10.92 -5.65
CA LEU A 214 7.73 10.01 -6.29
C LEU A 214 7.52 9.90 -7.81
N LEU A 215 6.29 10.05 -8.27
CA LEU A 215 5.97 10.08 -9.69
C LEU A 215 6.49 11.36 -10.38
N GLU A 216 6.54 12.47 -9.66
CA GLU A 216 7.02 13.78 -10.14
C GLU A 216 8.53 13.95 -9.98
N THR A 217 9.17 13.15 -9.12
CA THR A 217 10.63 13.12 -8.88
C THR A 217 11.21 11.74 -9.23
N PRO A 218 11.29 11.38 -10.53
CA PRO A 218 11.68 10.03 -10.95
C PRO A 218 13.03 9.61 -10.39
N SER A 219 13.10 8.41 -9.81
CA SER A 219 14.31 7.82 -9.27
C SER A 219 14.32 6.30 -9.42
N ASN A 220 15.47 5.68 -9.17
CA ASN A 220 15.62 4.23 -9.10
C ASN A 220 15.80 3.75 -7.65
N GLU A 221 15.26 4.48 -6.70
CA GLU A 221 15.45 4.24 -5.28
C GLU A 221 14.26 3.48 -4.67
N THR A 222 14.53 2.85 -3.52
CA THR A 222 13.50 2.30 -2.63
C THR A 222 13.31 3.26 -1.46
N PHE A 223 12.05 3.50 -1.08
CA PHE A 223 11.68 4.39 0.03
C PHE A 223 10.71 3.71 0.98
N ASN A 224 10.89 3.91 2.26
CA ASN A 224 9.91 3.55 3.26
C ASN A 224 8.78 4.59 3.30
N ALA A 225 7.58 4.14 2.95
CA ALA A 225 6.39 4.97 2.90
C ALA A 225 5.61 4.86 4.22
N VAL A 226 6.15 5.48 5.25
CA VAL A 226 5.62 5.51 6.62
C VAL A 226 5.61 6.94 7.17
N ALA A 227 4.79 7.20 8.20
CA ALA A 227 4.78 8.47 8.91
C ALA A 227 6.07 8.69 9.72
N ASP A 228 6.31 9.95 10.14
CA ASP A 228 7.53 10.34 10.83
C ASP A 228 7.71 9.65 12.19
N ASN A 229 6.59 9.37 12.86
CA ASN A 229 6.58 8.81 14.20
C ASN A 229 5.82 7.48 14.23
N PRO A 230 6.52 6.34 14.23
CA PRO A 230 5.92 5.04 14.53
C PRO A 230 5.21 5.08 15.89
N ALA A 231 4.13 4.33 16.03
CA ALA A 231 3.32 4.34 17.24
C ALA A 231 3.13 2.93 17.79
N SER A 232 3.09 2.77 19.12
CA SER A 232 2.65 1.50 19.69
C SER A 232 1.15 1.27 19.43
N ALA A 233 0.72 0.02 19.45
CA ALA A 233 -0.70 -0.28 19.38
C ALA A 233 -1.48 0.43 20.51
N ASN A 234 -0.92 0.51 21.73
CA ASN A 234 -1.51 1.26 22.81
C ASN A 234 -1.70 2.74 22.46
N ALA A 235 -0.70 3.41 21.89
CA ALA A 235 -0.79 4.82 21.51
C ALA A 235 -1.86 5.05 20.43
N LEU A 236 -1.98 4.16 19.44
CA LEU A 236 -3.04 4.21 18.44
C LEU A 236 -4.42 4.11 19.11
N PHE A 237 -4.62 3.14 20.01
CA PHE A 237 -5.91 2.97 20.66
C PHE A 237 -6.20 4.09 21.65
N ASP A 238 -5.19 4.71 22.28
CA ASP A 238 -5.37 5.91 23.10
C ASP A 238 -5.87 7.08 22.26
N ALA A 239 -5.25 7.31 21.09
CA ALA A 239 -5.69 8.33 20.15
C ALA A 239 -7.14 8.09 19.67
N ILE A 240 -7.52 6.84 19.37
CA ILE A 240 -8.89 6.47 19.01
C ILE A 240 -9.85 6.76 20.16
N LEU A 241 -9.51 6.39 21.39
CA LEU A 241 -10.38 6.54 22.57
C LEU A 241 -10.50 7.99 23.03
N HIS A 242 -9.59 8.87 22.66
CA HIS A 242 -9.77 10.32 22.81
C HIS A 242 -10.91 10.85 21.93
N MET A 243 -11.16 10.21 20.78
CA MET A 243 -12.22 10.62 19.84
C MET A 243 -13.51 9.82 20.01
N LYS A 244 -13.44 8.61 20.55
CA LYS A 244 -14.56 7.66 20.69
C LYS A 244 -14.55 7.03 22.08
N ARG A 245 -15.74 6.80 22.67
CA ARG A 245 -15.85 6.13 23.96
C ARG A 245 -15.67 4.62 23.83
N GLY A 246 -14.97 4.00 24.79
CA GLY A 246 -14.80 2.55 24.85
C GLY A 246 -13.85 2.13 25.96
N LEU A 247 -13.86 0.83 26.28
CA LEU A 247 -12.97 0.21 27.25
C LEU A 247 -11.85 -0.54 26.53
N LYS A 248 -10.60 -0.33 26.94
CA LYS A 248 -9.45 -1.11 26.46
C LYS A 248 -9.54 -2.54 27.00
N ILE A 249 -9.58 -3.51 26.10
CA ILE A 249 -9.54 -4.93 26.43
C ILE A 249 -8.40 -5.57 25.65
N PRO A 250 -7.39 -6.15 26.32
CA PRO A 250 -6.34 -6.88 25.62
C PRO A 250 -6.90 -8.15 24.98
N ILE A 251 -6.57 -8.39 23.72
CA ILE A 251 -6.92 -9.63 23.01
C ILE A 251 -5.72 -10.58 23.13
N PRO A 252 -5.85 -11.70 23.84
CA PRO A 252 -4.76 -12.65 24.01
C PRO A 252 -4.25 -13.17 22.64
N LYS A 253 -2.94 -13.43 22.55
CA LYS A 253 -2.30 -13.97 21.34
C LYS A 253 -3.04 -15.23 20.82
N ILE A 254 -3.40 -16.14 21.71
CA ILE A 254 -4.13 -17.38 21.37
C ILE A 254 -5.47 -17.08 20.68
N ALA A 255 -6.21 -16.07 21.14
CA ALA A 255 -7.47 -15.67 20.50
C ALA A 255 -7.25 -15.10 19.10
N LEU A 256 -6.18 -14.32 18.88
CA LEU A 256 -5.79 -13.83 17.56
C LEU A 256 -5.35 -14.98 16.63
N GLU A 257 -4.58 -15.94 17.13
CA GLU A 257 -4.15 -17.12 16.37
C GLU A 257 -5.34 -17.98 15.93
N LEU A 258 -6.31 -18.18 16.83
CA LEU A 258 -7.53 -18.92 16.49
C LEU A 258 -8.39 -18.20 15.43
N ALA A 259 -8.51 -16.88 15.54
CA ALA A 259 -9.33 -16.08 14.62
C ALA A 259 -8.66 -15.88 13.26
N LEU A 260 -7.37 -15.56 13.23
CA LEU A 260 -6.65 -15.06 12.06
C LEU A 260 -5.62 -16.06 11.51
N GLY A 261 -5.29 -17.11 12.29
CA GLY A 261 -4.23 -18.06 11.92
C GLY A 261 -2.87 -17.39 11.83
N GLU A 262 -2.09 -17.76 10.84
CA GLU A 262 -0.72 -17.25 10.62
C GLU A 262 -0.66 -15.71 10.44
N MET A 263 -1.73 -15.08 9.94
CA MET A 263 -1.80 -13.62 9.80
C MET A 263 -1.69 -12.89 11.15
N SER A 264 -1.99 -13.57 12.28
CA SER A 264 -1.83 -13.01 13.63
C SER A 264 -0.38 -12.61 13.94
N ILE A 265 0.60 -13.27 13.31
CA ILE A 265 2.03 -12.96 13.45
C ILE A 265 2.29 -11.52 13.01
N GLU A 266 1.75 -11.12 11.88
CA GLU A 266 1.94 -9.76 11.34
C GLU A 266 1.27 -8.68 12.19
N ILE A 267 0.14 -8.99 12.83
CA ILE A 267 -0.56 -8.05 13.72
C ILE A 267 0.20 -7.84 15.04
N LEU A 268 0.89 -8.87 15.49
CA LEU A 268 1.68 -8.83 16.74
C LEU A 268 3.12 -8.40 16.52
N LYS A 269 3.58 -8.41 15.27
CA LYS A 269 4.95 -8.03 14.88
C LYS A 269 5.26 -6.59 15.26
N SER A 270 6.43 -6.39 15.83
CA SER A 270 6.98 -5.06 16.11
C SER A 270 8.01 -4.70 15.04
N ALA A 271 7.78 -3.60 14.34
CA ALA A 271 8.70 -3.10 13.33
C ALA A 271 8.70 -1.56 13.31
N GLN A 272 9.79 -0.99 13.80
CA GLN A 272 10.01 0.45 13.73
C GLN A 272 10.79 0.76 12.45
N VAL A 273 10.13 1.41 11.48
CA VAL A 273 10.69 1.69 10.15
C VAL A 273 10.94 3.18 9.99
N SER A 274 12.13 3.54 9.51
CA SER A 274 12.56 4.91 9.26
C SER A 274 12.01 5.43 7.92
N ASN A 275 11.54 6.66 7.90
CA ASN A 275 11.22 7.39 6.67
C ASN A 275 12.26 8.48 6.35
N GLN A 276 13.43 8.41 6.99
CA GLN A 276 14.44 9.47 6.89
C GLN A 276 14.89 9.69 5.44
N LYS A 277 15.00 8.63 4.65
CA LYS A 277 15.42 8.69 3.25
C LYS A 277 14.45 9.51 2.41
N ILE A 278 13.16 9.27 2.49
CA ILE A 278 12.15 10.02 1.72
C ILE A 278 12.02 11.47 2.22
N ARG A 279 12.25 11.74 3.51
CA ARG A 279 12.30 13.09 4.05
C ARG A 279 13.52 13.87 3.52
N HIS A 280 14.70 13.26 3.48
CA HIS A 280 15.90 13.85 2.88
C HIS A 280 15.73 14.06 1.37
N HIS A 281 14.92 13.23 0.70
CA HIS A 281 14.56 13.41 -0.70
C HIS A 281 13.61 14.60 -0.91
N GLY A 282 13.00 15.17 0.17
CA GLY A 282 12.19 16.39 0.15
C GLY A 282 10.70 16.21 0.46
N PHE A 283 10.22 14.99 0.68
CA PHE A 283 8.82 14.75 1.07
C PHE A 283 8.59 15.00 2.56
N GLN A 284 7.43 15.59 2.90
CA GLN A 284 7.00 15.82 4.27
C GLN A 284 5.58 15.29 4.48
N CYS A 285 5.39 14.52 5.57
CA CYS A 285 4.08 14.06 6.00
C CYS A 285 3.24 15.25 6.54
N GLN A 286 1.99 15.30 6.15
CA GLN A 286 1.00 16.24 6.68
C GLN A 286 0.49 15.78 8.05
N TYR A 287 0.47 14.47 8.27
CA TYR A 287 0.05 13.82 9.50
C TYR A 287 1.22 13.03 10.12
N PRO A 288 2.20 13.72 10.74
CA PRO A 288 3.42 13.08 11.23
C PRO A 288 3.22 12.30 12.52
N THR A 289 2.13 12.53 13.29
CA THR A 289 1.84 11.85 14.57
C THR A 289 0.50 11.15 14.53
N ILE A 290 0.38 10.07 15.32
CA ILE A 290 -0.81 9.21 15.33
C ILE A 290 -2.05 9.98 15.83
N GLU A 291 -1.87 10.91 16.77
CA GLU A 291 -2.96 11.73 17.32
C GLU A 291 -3.56 12.62 16.23
N ARG A 292 -2.72 13.32 15.45
CA ARG A 292 -3.18 14.17 14.33
C ARG A 292 -3.87 13.35 13.24
N ALA A 293 -3.31 12.17 12.92
CA ALA A 293 -3.90 11.28 11.93
C ALA A 293 -5.29 10.80 12.36
N ILE A 294 -5.41 10.29 13.58
CA ILE A 294 -6.68 9.78 14.12
C ILE A 294 -7.70 10.92 14.30
N GLN A 295 -7.28 12.10 14.75
CA GLN A 295 -8.15 13.26 14.83
C GLN A 295 -8.75 13.59 13.46
N ASN A 296 -7.96 13.68 12.40
CA ASN A 296 -8.47 13.94 11.05
C ASN A 296 -9.41 12.84 10.54
N LEU A 297 -9.07 11.57 10.78
CA LEU A 297 -9.83 10.44 10.26
C LEU A 297 -11.17 10.21 10.99
N LEU A 298 -11.32 10.66 12.24
CA LEU A 298 -12.50 10.40 13.08
C LEU A 298 -13.36 11.63 13.36
N GLN A 299 -12.93 12.82 12.93
CA GLN A 299 -13.76 14.00 12.80
C GLN A 299 -14.74 13.83 11.63
#